data_27ade167f362285532cee248741836c7
#
_entry.id   27ade167f362285532cee248741836c7
#
_cell.length_a   1.000
_cell.length_b   1.000
_cell.length_c   1.000
_cell.angle_alpha   90.00
_cell.angle_beta   90.00
_cell.angle_gamma   90.00
#
_symmetry.space_group_name_H-M   'P 1'
#
loop_
_entity.id
_entity.type
_entity.pdbx_description
1 polymer ?
#
loop_
_entity_poly.entity_id
_entity_poly.type
_entity_poly.pdbx_seq_one_letter_code
_entity_poly.pdbx_strand_id
1 'polypeptide(L)'
;IALFSMLFCYAIQFLFQVYELDGIWVIRLALIFSDVLTLMLQFGLQGYKWKVDENAELERLIAQESKHYESMKSNMDIINMKAHDLKHFIADLRGGKYMDDSGLAEIQEAVEKYEQSANTGNNALDAVLTEKMYICHKNEIAFSTMIDGSLLSFMGLSDITSVFGNILSNAIEYEIAVPEKDKRYILLKVFRKGALVCIHSENYCTAHLEFADSLPQTTKGSAVYHGFGLKSVRYVAKKYGGNLTVSNDGETFAVDIIVPIPQEKKH
;
A
#
# COMPACT_ATOMS: atom_id res chain seq x y z
N ILE A 1 21.21 -29.33 11.95
CA ILE A 1 20.54 -29.84 13.18
C ILE A 1 19.93 -31.22 12.87
N ALA A 2 19.10 -31.42 11.85
CA ALA A 2 18.48 -32.70 11.50
C ALA A 2 19.54 -33.80 11.23
N LEU A 3 20.61 -33.46 10.52
CA LEU A 3 21.72 -34.39 10.24
C LEU A 3 22.49 -34.78 11.50
N PHE A 4 22.60 -33.87 12.46
CA PHE A 4 23.25 -34.10 13.74
C PHE A 4 22.39 -34.99 14.67
N SER A 5 21.08 -34.74 14.71
CA SER A 5 20.09 -35.58 15.41
C SER A 5 20.11 -37.01 14.86
N MET A 6 20.10 -37.15 13.53
CA MET A 6 20.14 -38.44 12.86
C MET A 6 21.43 -39.23 13.14
N LEU A 7 22.61 -38.58 13.12
CA LEU A 7 23.91 -39.17 13.48
C LEU A 7 23.96 -39.56 14.94
N PHE A 8 23.40 -38.74 15.84
CA PHE A 8 23.30 -39.03 17.27
C PHE A 8 22.40 -40.25 17.54
N CYS A 9 21.26 -40.36 16.87
CA CYS A 9 20.38 -41.53 16.93
C CYS A 9 21.08 -42.79 16.46
N TYR A 10 21.82 -42.73 15.36
CA TYR A 10 22.61 -43.88 14.86
C TYR A 10 23.70 -44.28 15.83
N ALA A 11 24.43 -43.34 16.42
CA ALA A 11 25.49 -43.62 17.41
C ALA A 11 24.94 -44.30 18.67
N ILE A 12 23.79 -43.87 19.17
CA ILE A 12 23.13 -44.49 20.32
C ILE A 12 22.61 -45.89 19.94
N GLN A 13 22.01 -46.09 18.79
CA GLN A 13 21.59 -47.41 18.33
C GLN A 13 22.73 -48.39 18.22
N PHE A 14 23.88 -47.94 17.72
CA PHE A 14 25.10 -48.74 17.61
C PHE A 14 25.65 -49.13 19.01
N LEU A 15 25.70 -48.19 19.96
CA LEU A 15 26.12 -48.46 21.36
C LEU A 15 25.23 -49.49 22.04
N PHE A 16 23.90 -49.46 21.82
CA PHE A 16 22.97 -50.43 22.38
C PHE A 16 23.10 -51.82 21.77
N GLN A 17 23.40 -51.89 20.47
CA GLN A 17 23.63 -53.18 19.80
C GLN A 17 24.92 -53.85 20.29
N VAL A 18 25.91 -53.05 20.69
CA VAL A 18 27.21 -53.59 21.18
C VAL A 18 27.15 -54.03 22.64
N TYR A 19 26.29 -53.36 23.49
CA TYR A 19 26.30 -53.58 24.95
C TYR A 19 25.11 -54.40 25.51
N GLU A 20 24.25 -55.01 24.67
CA GLU A 20 23.10 -55.84 25.05
C GLU A 20 22.27 -55.29 26.25
N LEU A 21 21.98 -53.99 26.24
CA LEU A 21 21.31 -53.31 27.35
C LEU A 21 19.83 -53.54 27.36
N ASP A 22 19.22 -53.96 28.47
CA ASP A 22 17.81 -54.00 28.74
C ASP A 22 17.24 -52.57 28.82
N GLY A 23 16.12 -52.27 28.16
CA GLY A 23 15.55 -50.94 28.16
C GLY A 23 15.52 -50.23 26.79
N ILE A 24 15.86 -50.93 25.75
CA ILE A 24 15.90 -50.45 24.34
C ILE A 24 14.67 -49.66 23.94
N TRP A 25 13.48 -50.01 24.41
CA TRP A 25 12.24 -49.35 24.06
C TRP A 25 12.12 -47.94 24.60
N VAL A 26 12.57 -47.67 25.83
CA VAL A 26 12.51 -46.34 26.45
C VAL A 26 13.39 -45.34 25.68
N ILE A 27 14.55 -45.80 25.25
CA ILE A 27 15.49 -44.98 24.51
C ILE A 27 15.04 -44.73 23.08
N ARG A 28 14.44 -45.73 22.41
CA ARG A 28 13.83 -45.51 21.08
C ARG A 28 12.71 -44.48 21.14
N LEU A 29 11.85 -44.51 22.16
CA LEU A 29 10.83 -43.51 22.39
C LEU A 29 11.43 -42.13 22.66
N ALA A 30 12.46 -42.01 23.45
CA ALA A 30 13.15 -40.74 23.72
C ALA A 30 13.79 -40.14 22.44
N LEU A 31 14.39 -41.00 21.59
CA LEU A 31 14.94 -40.57 20.31
C LEU A 31 13.85 -40.08 19.35
N ILE A 32 12.73 -40.81 19.21
CA ILE A 32 11.60 -40.37 18.38
C ILE A 32 11.04 -39.02 18.88
N PHE A 33 10.93 -38.88 20.23
CA PHE A 33 10.47 -37.63 20.82
C PHE A 33 11.45 -36.46 20.53
N SER A 34 12.75 -36.71 20.61
CA SER A 34 13.79 -35.75 20.28
C SER A 34 13.71 -35.31 18.79
N ASP A 35 13.47 -36.26 17.87
CA ASP A 35 13.36 -35.99 16.47
C ASP A 35 12.08 -35.16 16.15
N VAL A 36 10.95 -35.50 16.75
CA VAL A 36 9.72 -34.76 16.64
C VAL A 36 9.89 -33.33 17.17
N LEU A 37 10.54 -33.18 18.34
CA LEU A 37 10.81 -31.85 18.92
C LEU A 37 11.72 -31.02 18.00
N THR A 38 12.75 -31.64 17.43
CA THR A 38 13.67 -30.98 16.48
C THR A 38 12.94 -30.53 15.23
N LEU A 39 12.04 -31.35 14.68
CA LEU A 39 11.21 -30.98 13.54
C LEU A 39 10.26 -29.81 13.88
N MET A 40 9.60 -29.85 15.04
CA MET A 40 8.73 -28.75 15.49
C MET A 40 9.50 -27.42 15.61
N LEU A 41 10.70 -27.45 16.21
CA LEU A 41 11.57 -26.29 16.30
C LEU A 41 11.98 -25.78 14.92
N GLN A 42 12.30 -26.68 14.00
CA GLN A 42 12.71 -26.33 12.65
C GLN A 42 11.57 -25.68 11.86
N PHE A 43 10.35 -26.22 11.96
CA PHE A 43 9.16 -25.60 11.35
C PHE A 43 8.83 -24.26 11.99
N GLY A 44 8.93 -24.12 13.32
CA GLY A 44 8.73 -22.86 14.01
C GLY A 44 9.72 -21.77 13.59
N LEU A 45 11.01 -22.11 13.51
CA LEU A 45 12.04 -21.19 13.07
C LEU A 45 11.89 -20.80 11.59
N GLN A 46 11.47 -21.73 10.75
CA GLN A 46 11.25 -21.47 9.33
C GLN A 46 10.04 -20.55 9.11
N GLY A 47 8.95 -20.76 9.86
CA GLY A 47 7.79 -19.86 9.83
C GLY A 47 8.10 -18.46 10.38
N TYR A 48 8.92 -18.36 11.43
CA TYR A 48 9.39 -17.08 11.95
C TYR A 48 10.26 -16.33 10.92
N LYS A 49 11.21 -17.02 10.30
CA LYS A 49 12.08 -16.45 9.27
C LYS A 49 11.26 -15.92 8.09
N TRP A 50 10.28 -16.68 7.63
CA TRP A 50 9.42 -16.26 6.53
C TRP A 50 8.66 -14.97 6.83
N LYS A 51 8.13 -14.83 8.07
CA LYS A 51 7.47 -13.59 8.51
C LYS A 51 8.42 -12.39 8.58
N VAL A 52 9.67 -12.62 9.02
CA VAL A 52 10.69 -11.57 9.08
C VAL A 52 11.07 -11.11 7.67
N ASP A 53 11.25 -12.04 6.74
CA ASP A 53 11.59 -11.74 5.34
C ASP A 53 10.42 -10.99 4.65
N GLU A 54 9.17 -11.40 4.86
CA GLU A 54 7.98 -10.71 4.35
C GLU A 54 7.87 -9.26 4.89
N ASN A 55 8.11 -9.06 6.17
CA ASN A 55 8.09 -7.72 6.77
C ASN A 55 9.22 -6.83 6.22
N ALA A 56 10.43 -7.39 6.07
CA ALA A 56 11.57 -6.65 5.51
C ALA A 56 11.32 -6.24 4.04
N GLU A 57 10.63 -7.07 3.27
CA GLU A 57 10.25 -6.74 1.89
C GLU A 57 9.19 -5.64 1.84
N LEU A 58 8.19 -5.70 2.73
CA LEU A 58 7.19 -4.63 2.87
C LEU A 58 7.83 -3.30 3.25
N GLU A 59 8.77 -3.29 4.19
CA GLU A 59 9.50 -2.08 4.57
C GLU A 59 10.30 -1.50 3.40
N ARG A 60 10.93 -2.35 2.57
CA ARG A 60 11.65 -1.91 1.37
C ARG A 60 10.71 -1.28 0.34
N LEU A 61 9.53 -1.87 0.13
CA LEU A 61 8.52 -1.32 -0.79
C LEU A 61 8.02 0.04 -0.32
N ILE A 62 7.72 0.18 0.98
CA ILE A 62 7.31 1.46 1.58
C ILE A 62 8.43 2.51 1.44
N ALA A 63 9.69 2.12 1.66
CA ALA A 63 10.82 3.02 1.48
C ALA A 63 11.03 3.44 0.01
N GLN A 64 10.78 2.54 -0.94
CA GLN A 64 10.85 2.85 -2.37
C GLN A 64 9.73 3.82 -2.79
N GLU A 65 8.49 3.60 -2.31
CA GLU A 65 7.38 4.53 -2.53
C GLU A 65 7.66 5.92 -1.92
N SER A 66 8.27 5.95 -0.73
CA SER A 66 8.68 7.22 -0.10
C SER A 66 9.69 8.00 -0.95
N LYS A 67 10.68 7.32 -1.54
CA LYS A 67 11.62 7.97 -2.47
C LYS A 67 10.94 8.46 -3.74
N HIS A 68 9.99 7.71 -4.26
CA HIS A 68 9.21 8.14 -5.41
C HIS A 68 8.38 9.38 -5.09
N TYR A 69 7.79 9.41 -3.89
CA TYR A 69 7.08 10.59 -3.39
C TYR A 69 7.99 11.82 -3.26
N GLU A 70 9.19 11.67 -2.67
CA GLU A 70 10.13 12.80 -2.56
C GLU A 70 10.51 13.36 -3.93
N SER A 71 10.71 12.47 -4.91
CA SER A 71 10.94 12.87 -6.30
C SER A 71 9.73 13.59 -6.91
N MET A 72 8.52 13.08 -6.66
CA MET A 72 7.27 13.72 -7.10
C MET A 72 7.07 15.09 -6.44
N LYS A 73 7.31 15.19 -5.13
CA LYS A 73 7.21 16.46 -4.40
C LYS A 73 8.18 17.49 -4.98
N SER A 74 9.43 17.10 -5.23
CA SER A 74 10.43 17.98 -5.88
C SER A 74 9.97 18.44 -7.27
N ASN A 75 9.41 17.54 -8.08
CA ASN A 75 8.85 17.88 -9.38
C ASN A 75 7.63 18.81 -9.25
N MET A 76 6.79 18.62 -8.22
CA MET A 76 5.64 19.48 -7.94
C MET A 76 6.06 20.87 -7.49
N ASP A 77 7.08 20.98 -6.66
CA ASP A 77 7.65 22.27 -6.26
C ASP A 77 8.21 23.02 -7.48
N ILE A 78 8.84 22.31 -8.42
CA ILE A 78 9.31 22.87 -9.70
C ILE A 78 8.13 23.30 -10.60
N ILE A 79 7.06 22.51 -10.65
CA ILE A 79 5.84 22.84 -11.41
C ILE A 79 5.15 24.06 -10.79
N ASN A 80 5.02 24.12 -9.47
CA ASN A 80 4.43 25.26 -8.77
C ASN A 80 5.25 26.55 -8.98
N MET A 81 6.58 26.45 -8.95
CA MET A 81 7.46 27.57 -9.26
C MET A 81 7.30 28.01 -10.70
N LYS A 82 7.29 27.08 -11.66
CA LYS A 82 7.06 27.39 -13.08
C LYS A 82 5.65 27.94 -13.35
N ALA A 83 4.62 27.43 -12.65
CA ALA A 83 3.26 27.97 -12.77
C ALA A 83 3.15 29.39 -12.20
N HIS A 84 3.87 29.69 -11.11
CA HIS A 84 3.97 31.06 -10.58
C HIS A 84 4.67 31.98 -11.57
N ASP A 85 5.79 31.56 -12.15
CA ASP A 85 6.54 32.31 -13.16
C ASP A 85 5.67 32.51 -14.42
N LEU A 86 4.89 31.49 -14.78
CA LEU A 86 3.94 31.56 -15.89
C LEU A 86 2.82 32.58 -15.64
N LYS A 87 2.28 32.63 -14.42
CA LYS A 87 1.27 33.60 -14.03
C LYS A 87 1.80 35.04 -14.15
N HIS A 88 3.05 35.26 -13.76
CA HIS A 88 3.74 36.53 -13.99
C HIS A 88 3.94 36.82 -15.48
N PHE A 89 4.33 35.82 -16.24
CA PHE A 89 4.53 35.94 -17.69
C PHE A 89 3.24 36.19 -18.46
N ILE A 90 2.12 35.58 -18.09
CA ILE A 90 0.78 35.86 -18.64
C ILE A 90 0.32 37.29 -18.27
N ALA A 91 0.65 37.75 -17.07
CA ALA A 91 0.38 39.14 -16.67
C ALA A 91 1.17 40.14 -17.54
N ASP A 92 2.42 39.82 -17.87
CA ASP A 92 3.28 40.61 -18.75
C ASP A 92 2.84 40.53 -20.22
N LEU A 93 2.28 39.42 -20.70
CA LEU A 93 1.75 39.24 -22.05
C LEU A 93 0.43 39.98 -22.28
N ARG A 94 -0.40 40.21 -21.26
CA ARG A 94 -1.53 41.15 -21.33
C ARG A 94 -1.06 42.58 -21.69
N GLY A 95 0.25 42.83 -21.58
CA GLY A 95 0.92 44.06 -21.98
C GLY A 95 1.41 44.10 -23.44
N GLY A 96 1.15 43.11 -24.32
CA GLY A 96 1.30 43.28 -25.78
C GLY A 96 2.48 42.60 -26.48
N LYS A 97 3.01 41.45 -25.99
CA LYS A 97 4.01 40.66 -26.73
C LYS A 97 3.41 39.35 -27.30
N TYR A 98 3.65 39.12 -28.61
CA TYR A 98 3.17 37.98 -29.39
C TYR A 98 3.81 36.65 -28.94
N MET A 99 2.98 35.59 -28.87
CA MET A 99 3.44 34.19 -28.63
C MET A 99 3.00 33.26 -29.77
N ASP A 100 3.79 32.20 -29.96
CA ASP A 100 3.53 31.11 -30.89
C ASP A 100 2.53 30.08 -30.30
N ASP A 101 1.68 29.46 -31.15
CA ASP A 101 0.59 28.55 -30.75
C ASP A 101 1.06 27.31 -29.94
N SER A 102 2.33 26.84 -30.13
CA SER A 102 2.89 25.73 -29.37
C SER A 102 3.16 26.06 -27.89
N GLY A 103 3.57 27.29 -27.61
CA GLY A 103 3.78 27.78 -26.24
C GLY A 103 2.49 27.97 -25.47
N LEU A 104 1.40 28.32 -26.16
CA LEU A 104 0.05 28.44 -25.56
C LEU A 104 -0.49 27.08 -25.08
N ALA A 105 -0.25 25.99 -25.82
CA ALA A 105 -0.71 24.65 -25.45
C ALA A 105 0.03 24.10 -24.21
N GLU A 106 1.34 24.30 -24.12
CA GLU A 106 2.14 23.90 -22.92
C GLU A 106 1.71 24.68 -21.67
N ILE A 107 1.35 25.94 -21.86
CA ILE A 107 0.87 26.83 -20.81
C ILE A 107 -0.52 26.36 -20.33
N GLN A 108 -1.40 26.05 -21.25
CA GLN A 108 -2.77 25.61 -20.92
C GLN A 108 -2.75 24.30 -20.15
N GLU A 109 -1.92 23.33 -20.55
CA GLU A 109 -1.72 22.07 -19.81
C GLU A 109 -1.18 22.29 -18.40
N ALA A 110 -0.22 23.22 -18.21
CA ALA A 110 0.35 23.55 -16.91
C ALA A 110 -0.67 24.26 -15.99
N VAL A 111 -1.51 25.12 -16.54
CA VAL A 111 -2.57 25.83 -15.81
C VAL A 111 -3.69 24.87 -15.42
N GLU A 112 -4.16 24.00 -16.30
CA GLU A 112 -5.17 22.98 -16.01
C GLU A 112 -4.72 22.04 -14.88
N LYS A 113 -3.43 21.65 -14.88
CA LYS A 113 -2.84 20.82 -13.81
C LYS A 113 -2.78 21.58 -12.48
N TYR A 114 -2.59 22.89 -12.50
CA TYR A 114 -2.55 23.74 -11.32
C TYR A 114 -3.95 24.03 -10.76
N GLU A 115 -4.94 24.27 -11.62
CA GLU A 115 -6.34 24.52 -11.19
C GLU A 115 -6.97 23.31 -10.48
N GLN A 116 -6.46 22.09 -10.73
CA GLN A 116 -6.90 20.85 -10.11
C GLN A 116 -6.11 20.51 -8.84
N SER A 117 -5.32 21.43 -8.28
CA SER A 117 -4.56 21.17 -7.07
C SER A 117 -5.48 20.89 -5.86
N ALA A 118 -5.27 19.76 -5.20
CA ALA A 118 -5.99 19.43 -3.98
C ALA A 118 -5.54 20.35 -2.84
N ASN A 119 -6.46 20.71 -1.96
CA ASN A 119 -6.18 21.48 -0.74
C ASN A 119 -6.99 20.89 0.41
N THR A 120 -6.51 19.81 0.99
CA THR A 120 -7.17 19.07 2.07
C THR A 120 -6.71 19.50 3.46
N GLY A 121 -5.67 20.34 3.55
CA GLY A 121 -5.01 20.68 4.79
C GLY A 121 -3.88 19.70 5.18
N ASN A 122 -3.48 18.78 4.26
CA ASN A 122 -2.35 17.87 4.45
C ASN A 122 -1.50 17.83 3.19
N ASN A 123 -0.33 18.42 3.22
CA ASN A 123 0.53 18.58 2.05
C ASN A 123 0.93 17.26 1.38
N ALA A 124 1.09 16.17 2.16
CA ALA A 124 1.42 14.86 1.63
C ALA A 124 0.26 14.29 0.80
N LEU A 125 -0.94 14.42 1.34
CA LEU A 125 -2.16 13.98 0.68
C LEU A 125 -2.46 14.83 -0.55
N ASP A 126 -2.28 16.15 -0.44
CA ASP A 126 -2.52 17.11 -1.53
C ASP A 126 -1.65 16.79 -2.76
N ALA A 127 -0.37 16.44 -2.54
CA ALA A 127 0.52 16.05 -3.63
C ALA A 127 0.04 14.77 -4.35
N VAL A 128 -0.33 13.74 -3.58
CA VAL A 128 -0.86 12.48 -4.15
C VAL A 128 -2.17 12.73 -4.90
N LEU A 129 -3.09 13.46 -4.29
CA LEU A 129 -4.40 13.73 -4.90
C LEU A 129 -4.28 14.53 -6.17
N THR A 130 -3.44 15.57 -6.21
CA THR A 130 -3.25 16.40 -7.40
C THR A 130 -2.79 15.57 -8.59
N GLU A 131 -1.82 14.66 -8.39
CA GLU A 131 -1.37 13.75 -9.45
C GLU A 131 -2.52 12.82 -9.90
N LYS A 132 -3.21 12.20 -8.96
CA LYS A 132 -4.26 11.22 -9.27
C LYS A 132 -5.49 11.88 -9.92
N MET A 133 -5.87 13.07 -9.48
CA MET A 133 -6.95 13.87 -10.10
C MET A 133 -6.63 14.19 -11.56
N TYR A 134 -5.39 14.61 -11.86
CA TYR A 134 -4.94 14.85 -13.22
C TYR A 134 -5.05 13.58 -14.10
N ILE A 135 -4.63 12.42 -13.58
CA ILE A 135 -4.74 11.15 -14.31
C ILE A 135 -6.21 10.79 -14.54
N CYS A 136 -7.08 10.98 -13.54
CA CYS A 136 -8.51 10.73 -13.65
C CYS A 136 -9.14 11.61 -14.74
N HIS A 137 -8.86 12.92 -14.73
CA HIS A 137 -9.36 13.85 -15.72
C HIS A 137 -8.95 13.45 -17.14
N LYS A 138 -7.66 13.12 -17.33
CA LYS A 138 -7.14 12.69 -18.64
C LYS A 138 -7.80 11.41 -19.17
N ASN A 139 -8.27 10.53 -18.28
CA ASN A 139 -8.88 9.24 -18.63
C ASN A 139 -10.42 9.27 -18.52
N GLU A 140 -11.02 10.44 -18.38
CA GLU A 140 -12.48 10.62 -18.27
C GLU A 140 -13.08 9.80 -17.10
N ILE A 141 -12.40 9.80 -15.93
CA ILE A 141 -12.86 9.17 -14.70
C ILE A 141 -13.44 10.25 -13.80
N ALA A 142 -14.70 10.11 -13.40
CA ALA A 142 -15.34 11.01 -12.44
C ALA A 142 -14.73 10.82 -11.06
N PHE A 143 -13.94 11.78 -10.58
CA PHE A 143 -13.28 11.72 -9.27
C PHE A 143 -13.94 12.64 -8.27
N SER A 144 -14.55 12.07 -7.23
CA SER A 144 -15.26 12.81 -6.18
C SER A 144 -14.55 12.64 -4.84
N THR A 145 -14.38 13.75 -4.10
CA THR A 145 -13.69 13.74 -2.82
C THR A 145 -14.48 14.42 -1.71
N MET A 146 -14.41 13.87 -0.50
CA MET A 146 -14.86 14.49 0.75
C MET A 146 -13.79 14.24 1.81
N ILE A 147 -12.84 15.14 1.95
CA ILE A 147 -11.61 14.88 2.68
C ILE A 147 -11.33 16.00 3.68
N ASP A 148 -11.11 15.62 4.94
CA ASP A 148 -10.45 16.44 5.95
C ASP A 148 -9.05 15.85 6.18
N GLY A 149 -8.06 16.38 5.47
CA GLY A 149 -6.67 15.92 5.54
C GLY A 149 -5.98 16.24 6.86
N SER A 150 -6.48 17.21 7.62
CA SER A 150 -5.94 17.56 8.94
C SER A 150 -6.03 16.39 9.92
N LEU A 151 -7.01 15.50 9.73
CA LEU A 151 -7.21 14.29 10.53
C LEU A 151 -6.05 13.30 10.42
N LEU A 152 -5.21 13.41 9.39
CA LEU A 152 -4.07 12.52 9.14
C LEU A 152 -2.74 13.07 9.66
N SER A 153 -2.75 14.18 10.41
CA SER A 153 -1.54 14.86 10.88
C SER A 153 -0.63 13.99 11.76
N PHE A 154 -1.18 12.93 12.38
CA PHE A 154 -0.42 11.97 13.19
C PHE A 154 0.26 10.87 12.36
N MET A 155 -0.06 10.76 11.08
CA MET A 155 0.53 9.77 10.18
C MET A 155 1.79 10.34 9.51
N GLY A 156 2.80 9.47 9.36
CA GLY A 156 4.02 9.83 8.63
C GLY A 156 3.76 10.07 7.14
N LEU A 157 4.57 10.94 6.54
CA LEU A 157 4.50 11.31 5.13
C LEU A 157 4.49 10.09 4.20
N SER A 158 5.43 9.15 4.41
CA SER A 158 5.55 7.92 3.61
C SER A 158 4.35 7.01 3.76
N ASP A 159 3.74 6.97 4.95
CA ASP A 159 2.58 6.13 5.21
C ASP A 159 1.33 6.68 4.49
N ILE A 160 1.13 8.00 4.52
CA ILE A 160 0.05 8.69 3.78
C ILE A 160 0.20 8.40 2.28
N THR A 161 1.40 8.59 1.75
CA THR A 161 1.69 8.34 0.33
C THR A 161 1.46 6.88 -0.05
N SER A 162 1.91 5.95 0.78
CA SER A 162 1.72 4.52 0.55
C SER A 162 0.22 4.14 0.55
N VAL A 163 -0.54 4.63 1.53
CA VAL A 163 -1.98 4.34 1.63
C VAL A 163 -2.74 4.88 0.41
N PHE A 164 -2.68 6.19 0.20
CA PHE A 164 -3.48 6.85 -0.84
C PHE A 164 -2.97 6.56 -2.24
N GLY A 165 -1.64 6.45 -2.42
CA GLY A 165 -1.02 6.05 -3.67
C GLY A 165 -1.49 4.67 -4.13
N ASN A 166 -1.44 3.68 -3.25
CA ASN A 166 -1.84 2.31 -3.59
C ASN A 166 -3.35 2.18 -3.85
N ILE A 167 -4.19 2.77 -3.00
CA ILE A 167 -5.65 2.70 -3.16
C ILE A 167 -6.06 3.35 -4.48
N LEU A 168 -5.62 4.58 -4.73
CA LEU A 168 -6.00 5.33 -5.91
C LEU A 168 -5.40 4.77 -7.20
N SER A 169 -4.15 4.28 -7.16
CA SER A 169 -3.54 3.64 -8.33
C SER A 169 -4.31 2.38 -8.74
N ASN A 170 -4.72 1.55 -7.77
CA ASN A 170 -5.52 0.37 -8.05
C ASN A 170 -6.89 0.73 -8.64
N ALA A 171 -7.57 1.74 -8.08
CA ALA A 171 -8.85 2.21 -8.59
C ALA A 171 -8.73 2.77 -10.02
N ILE A 172 -7.78 3.66 -10.26
CA ILE A 172 -7.56 4.27 -11.58
C ILE A 172 -7.22 3.21 -12.63
N GLU A 173 -6.36 2.25 -12.28
CA GLU A 173 -5.96 1.20 -13.21
C GLU A 173 -7.14 0.33 -13.63
N TYR A 174 -8.06 0.04 -12.71
CA TYR A 174 -9.29 -0.67 -13.02
C TYR A 174 -10.23 0.17 -13.88
N GLU A 175 -10.46 1.43 -13.50
CA GLU A 175 -11.37 2.34 -14.21
C GLU A 175 -10.94 2.62 -15.66
N ILE A 176 -9.62 2.70 -15.91
CA ILE A 176 -9.10 2.85 -17.29
C ILE A 176 -9.51 1.65 -18.16
N ALA A 177 -9.60 0.45 -17.59
CA ALA A 177 -10.00 -0.76 -18.31
C ALA A 177 -11.52 -0.90 -18.51
N VAL A 178 -12.35 -0.10 -17.84
CA VAL A 178 -13.81 -0.08 -18.03
C VAL A 178 -14.13 0.54 -19.39
N PRO A 179 -14.85 -0.17 -20.31
CA PRO A 179 -15.15 0.37 -21.63
C PRO A 179 -16.11 1.57 -21.60
N GLU A 180 -17.12 1.52 -20.72
CA GLU A 180 -18.15 2.53 -20.59
C GLU A 180 -17.63 3.70 -19.74
N LYS A 181 -17.25 4.79 -20.40
CA LYS A 181 -16.68 5.97 -19.74
C LYS A 181 -17.62 6.66 -18.75
N ASP A 182 -18.92 6.62 -18.99
CA ASP A 182 -19.96 7.15 -18.11
C ASP A 182 -20.10 6.40 -16.78
N LYS A 183 -19.59 5.18 -16.69
CA LYS A 183 -19.56 4.38 -15.47
C LYS A 183 -18.28 4.55 -14.67
N ARG A 184 -17.24 5.16 -15.24
CA ARG A 184 -15.96 5.36 -14.56
C ARG A 184 -16.09 6.37 -13.44
N TYR A 185 -15.93 5.90 -12.21
CA TYR A 185 -15.93 6.81 -11.07
C TYR A 185 -15.01 6.32 -9.96
N ILE A 186 -14.48 7.25 -9.21
CA ILE A 186 -13.76 7.02 -7.96
C ILE A 186 -14.30 7.99 -6.93
N LEU A 187 -14.69 7.50 -5.78
CA LEU A 187 -15.07 8.29 -4.61
C LEU A 187 -14.06 8.06 -3.49
N LEU A 188 -13.54 9.15 -2.92
CA LEU A 188 -12.62 9.10 -1.78
C LEU A 188 -13.14 9.97 -0.65
N LYS A 189 -13.28 9.38 0.54
CA LYS A 189 -13.70 10.09 1.75
C LYS A 189 -12.68 9.90 2.86
N VAL A 190 -12.35 10.98 3.57
CA VAL A 190 -11.58 10.94 4.83
C VAL A 190 -12.34 11.78 5.84
N PHE A 191 -12.84 11.12 6.88
CA PHE A 191 -13.68 11.77 7.88
C PHE A 191 -13.49 11.16 9.27
N ARG A 192 -13.92 11.91 10.28
CA ARG A 192 -13.86 11.47 11.66
C ARG A 192 -15.19 10.82 12.10
N LYS A 193 -15.08 9.67 12.78
CA LYS A 193 -16.22 9.03 13.45
C LYS A 193 -15.84 8.72 14.90
N GLY A 194 -16.25 9.59 15.81
CA GLY A 194 -15.86 9.49 17.22
C GLY A 194 -14.35 9.65 17.43
N ALA A 195 -13.68 8.64 17.96
CA ALA A 195 -12.24 8.60 18.16
C ALA A 195 -11.48 7.95 17.00
N LEU A 196 -12.11 7.75 15.86
CA LEU A 196 -11.55 7.08 14.71
C LEU A 196 -11.48 8.00 13.49
N VAL A 197 -10.42 7.89 12.71
CA VAL A 197 -10.35 8.37 11.33
C VAL A 197 -10.81 7.21 10.43
N CYS A 198 -11.74 7.51 9.54
CA CYS A 198 -12.24 6.59 8.54
C CYS A 198 -11.77 7.09 7.16
N ILE A 199 -11.11 6.21 6.41
CA ILE A 199 -10.75 6.42 5.01
C ILE A 199 -11.58 5.43 4.21
N HIS A 200 -12.38 5.92 3.27
CA HIS A 200 -13.21 5.13 2.39
C HIS A 200 -12.90 5.48 0.95
N SER A 201 -12.59 4.47 0.16
CA SER A 201 -12.42 4.60 -1.28
C SER A 201 -13.30 3.60 -1.98
N GLU A 202 -14.08 4.04 -2.96
CA GLU A 202 -14.87 3.14 -3.79
C GLU A 202 -14.72 3.47 -5.28
N ASN A 203 -14.85 2.46 -6.12
CA ASN A 203 -14.84 2.59 -7.57
C ASN A 203 -15.74 1.54 -8.22
N TYR A 204 -16.13 1.76 -9.47
CA TYR A 204 -16.92 0.80 -10.25
C TYR A 204 -16.16 -0.52 -10.41
N CYS A 205 -16.81 -1.68 -10.19
CA CYS A 205 -16.19 -2.97 -10.36
C CYS A 205 -17.22 -4.09 -10.50
N THR A 206 -17.34 -4.63 -11.70
CA THR A 206 -18.20 -5.79 -11.99
C THR A 206 -17.45 -7.12 -11.98
N ALA A 207 -16.13 -7.10 -11.73
CA ALA A 207 -15.34 -8.33 -11.70
C ALA A 207 -15.71 -9.18 -10.48
N HIS A 208 -15.86 -10.48 -10.70
CA HIS A 208 -15.96 -11.43 -9.60
C HIS A 208 -14.56 -11.64 -8.99
N LEU A 209 -14.38 -11.20 -7.76
CA LEU A 209 -13.08 -11.26 -7.07
C LEU A 209 -13.08 -12.42 -6.08
N GLU A 210 -12.06 -13.26 -6.16
CA GLU A 210 -11.76 -14.25 -5.13
C GLU A 210 -10.95 -13.60 -4.01
N PHE A 211 -11.31 -13.89 -2.76
CA PHE A 211 -10.65 -13.34 -1.58
C PHE A 211 -9.81 -14.42 -0.89
N ALA A 212 -8.56 -14.09 -0.57
CA ALA A 212 -7.71 -14.86 0.33
C ALA A 212 -7.22 -13.93 1.45
N ASP A 213 -7.26 -14.39 2.70
CA ASP A 213 -6.94 -13.59 3.89
C ASP A 213 -7.63 -12.21 3.94
N SER A 214 -8.91 -12.16 3.51
CA SER A 214 -9.70 -10.93 3.43
C SER A 214 -9.18 -9.88 2.45
N LEU A 215 -8.30 -10.25 1.52
CA LEU A 215 -7.86 -9.43 0.41
C LEU A 215 -8.17 -10.12 -0.93
N PRO A 216 -8.48 -9.35 -2.00
CA PRO A 216 -8.71 -9.92 -3.30
C PRO A 216 -7.42 -10.55 -3.86
N GLN A 217 -7.56 -11.72 -4.48
CA GLN A 217 -6.47 -12.32 -5.23
C GLN A 217 -6.22 -11.52 -6.52
N THR A 218 -4.95 -11.37 -6.88
CA THR A 218 -4.59 -10.63 -8.09
C THR A 218 -4.94 -11.46 -9.33
N THR A 219 -5.68 -10.86 -10.25
CA THR A 219 -6.04 -11.46 -11.55
C THR A 219 -4.94 -11.27 -12.62
N LYS A 220 -3.86 -10.57 -12.30
CA LYS A 220 -2.79 -10.23 -13.25
C LYS A 220 -1.71 -11.29 -13.28
N GLY A 221 -1.38 -11.77 -14.48
CA GLY A 221 -0.51 -12.93 -14.75
C GLY A 221 0.98 -12.80 -14.42
N SER A 222 1.45 -11.73 -13.75
CA SER A 222 2.81 -11.62 -13.22
C SER A 222 2.78 -11.56 -11.70
N ALA A 223 2.88 -12.71 -11.06
CA ALA A 223 2.80 -12.90 -9.62
C ALA A 223 3.88 -12.16 -8.79
N VAL A 224 4.90 -11.57 -9.43
CA VAL A 224 6.07 -11.03 -8.74
C VAL A 224 5.92 -9.55 -8.34
N TYR A 225 5.06 -8.76 -9.01
CA TYR A 225 4.94 -7.31 -8.74
C TYR A 225 3.51 -6.81 -8.41
N HIS A 226 2.48 -7.64 -8.51
CA HIS A 226 1.09 -7.23 -8.28
C HIS A 226 0.49 -8.01 -7.09
N GLY A 227 -0.18 -7.33 -6.20
CA GLY A 227 -0.77 -7.88 -4.97
C GLY A 227 -0.20 -7.30 -3.67
N PHE A 228 0.85 -6.49 -3.75
CA PHE A 228 1.46 -5.86 -2.58
C PHE A 228 0.76 -4.55 -2.16
N GLY A 229 0.05 -3.87 -3.07
CA GLY A 229 -0.58 -2.58 -2.79
C GLY A 229 -1.51 -2.61 -1.56
N LEU A 230 -2.53 -3.48 -1.57
CA LEU A 230 -3.44 -3.60 -0.42
C LEU A 230 -2.80 -4.25 0.80
N LYS A 231 -1.76 -5.08 0.63
CA LYS A 231 -0.96 -5.61 1.76
C LYS A 231 -0.18 -4.48 2.44
N SER A 232 0.43 -3.58 1.65
CA SER A 232 1.10 -2.38 2.15
C SER A 232 0.13 -1.48 2.91
N VAL A 233 -1.05 -1.22 2.35
CA VAL A 233 -2.11 -0.45 3.02
C VAL A 233 -2.53 -1.09 4.34
N ARG A 234 -2.73 -2.41 4.36
CA ARG A 234 -3.07 -3.16 5.59
C ARG A 234 -1.95 -3.09 6.63
N TYR A 235 -0.70 -3.15 6.20
CA TYR A 235 0.45 -3.01 7.08
C TYR A 235 0.46 -1.63 7.74
N VAL A 236 0.29 -0.57 6.95
CA VAL A 236 0.22 0.80 7.47
C VAL A 236 -0.97 0.98 8.41
N ALA A 237 -2.16 0.51 8.05
CA ALA A 237 -3.34 0.56 8.94
C ALA A 237 -3.04 -0.08 10.29
N LYS A 238 -2.44 -1.28 10.31
CA LYS A 238 -2.05 -2.00 11.54
C LYS A 238 -0.96 -1.25 12.34
N LYS A 239 0.01 -0.61 11.67
CA LYS A 239 1.05 0.21 12.32
C LYS A 239 0.44 1.30 13.19
N TYR A 240 -0.70 1.87 12.79
CA TYR A 240 -1.45 2.87 13.56
C TYR A 240 -2.57 2.28 14.42
N GLY A 241 -2.56 0.96 14.68
CA GLY A 241 -3.57 0.29 15.50
C GLY A 241 -4.95 0.16 14.85
N GLY A 242 -5.01 0.35 13.54
CA GLY A 242 -6.21 0.30 12.74
C GLY A 242 -6.44 -1.03 12.02
N ASN A 243 -7.42 -1.04 11.13
CA ASN A 243 -7.76 -2.18 10.30
C ASN A 243 -8.15 -1.74 8.89
N LEU A 244 -8.00 -2.66 7.94
CA LEU A 244 -8.43 -2.53 6.55
C LEU A 244 -9.47 -3.59 6.25
N THR A 245 -10.57 -3.17 5.63
CA THR A 245 -11.62 -4.05 5.10
C THR A 245 -11.80 -3.78 3.62
N VAL A 246 -11.97 -4.82 2.83
CA VAL A 246 -12.23 -4.72 1.39
C VAL A 246 -13.53 -5.44 1.09
N SER A 247 -14.39 -4.83 0.30
CA SER A 247 -15.66 -5.42 -0.14
C SER A 247 -15.87 -5.23 -1.64
N ASN A 248 -16.63 -6.15 -2.22
CA ASN A 248 -17.10 -6.07 -3.60
C ASN A 248 -18.52 -6.65 -3.63
N ASP A 249 -19.47 -5.83 -4.06
CA ASP A 249 -20.90 -6.23 -4.16
C ASP A 249 -21.31 -6.62 -5.59
N GLY A 250 -20.36 -6.62 -6.53
CA GLY A 250 -20.60 -6.94 -7.94
C GLY A 250 -20.86 -5.72 -8.83
N GLU A 251 -20.95 -4.53 -8.25
CA GLU A 251 -21.00 -3.24 -8.98
C GLU A 251 -19.94 -2.27 -8.48
N THR A 252 -19.56 -2.39 -7.20
CA THR A 252 -18.65 -1.47 -6.52
C THR A 252 -17.57 -2.23 -5.77
N PHE A 253 -16.34 -1.82 -5.94
CA PHE A 253 -15.21 -2.24 -5.11
C PHE A 253 -14.91 -1.16 -4.09
N ALA A 254 -14.96 -1.51 -2.82
CA ALA A 254 -14.71 -0.57 -1.74
C ALA A 254 -13.58 -1.01 -0.83
N VAL A 255 -12.78 -0.03 -0.40
CA VAL A 255 -11.69 -0.16 0.57
C VAL A 255 -11.97 0.76 1.74
N ASP A 256 -12.13 0.18 2.91
CA ASP A 256 -12.38 0.87 4.17
C ASP A 256 -11.19 0.71 5.11
N ILE A 257 -10.64 1.82 5.58
CA ILE A 257 -9.58 1.85 6.58
C ILE A 257 -10.08 2.63 7.79
N ILE A 258 -9.90 2.05 8.96
CA ILE A 258 -10.25 2.67 10.23
C ILE A 258 -9.01 2.73 11.10
N VAL A 259 -8.64 3.93 11.56
CA VAL A 259 -7.45 4.17 12.39
C VAL A 259 -7.84 4.95 13.64
N PRO A 260 -7.43 4.53 14.83
CA PRO A 260 -7.64 5.32 16.04
C PRO A 260 -6.88 6.64 15.99
N ILE A 261 -7.53 7.73 16.39
CA ILE A 261 -6.86 9.00 16.60
C ILE A 261 -6.03 8.89 17.89
N PRO A 262 -4.71 9.13 17.86
CA PRO A 262 -3.90 9.13 19.08
C PRO A 262 -4.47 10.12 20.09
N GLN A 263 -4.73 9.65 21.31
CA GLN A 263 -5.09 10.59 22.39
C GLN A 263 -3.86 11.42 22.73
N GLU A 264 -3.96 12.74 22.67
CA GLU A 264 -2.94 13.61 23.22
C GLU A 264 -2.75 13.23 24.69
N LYS A 265 -1.55 12.74 25.03
CA LYS A 265 -1.18 12.62 26.44
C LYS A 265 -1.19 14.04 27.00
N LYS A 266 -2.22 14.39 27.79
CA LYS A 266 -2.18 15.59 28.63
C LYS A 266 -0.99 15.42 29.57
N HIS A 267 0.08 16.14 29.28
CA HIS A 267 1.18 16.35 30.22
C HIS A 267 0.76 17.40 31.27
#